data_f7d3c1e4daf86720d22218148dd98df2
#
_entry.id   f7d3c1e4daf86720d22218148dd98df2
#
_cell.length_a   1.000
_cell.length_b   1.000
_cell.length_c   1.000
_cell.angle_alpha   90.00
_cell.angle_beta   90.00
_cell.angle_gamma   90.00
#
_symmetry.space_group_name_H-M   'P 1'
#
loop_
_entity.id
_entity.type
_entity.pdbx_description
1 polymer ?
#
loop_
_entity_poly.entity_id
_entity_poly.type
_entity_poly.pdbx_seq_one_letter_code
_entity_poly.pdbx_strand_id
1 'polypeptide(L)'
;APLAYLHIALNGNNTQFYVKHLLIDEMQDYSPIQYKVIQKLYPCRKTILGDASQSVNPYGSSTADMIQKAFTTGEIMKHCKSYRSTFEITSFAQKIQPNNELEPIMRHGEHPRILQFRNTEEEIQSLADLVSSFKSSHYTSLGIICKTESQAKELAQKLQPYTDCISLLSN
;
A
#
# COMPACT_ATOMS: atom_id res chain seq x y z
N ALA A 1 -18.80 -1.13 -7.23
CA ALA A 1 -19.19 0.15 -6.60
C ALA A 1 -20.28 0.89 -7.39
N PRO A 2 -20.24 1.03 -8.76
CA PRO A 2 -21.29 1.73 -9.51
C PRO A 2 -22.68 1.13 -9.32
N LEU A 3 -22.81 -0.20 -9.40
CA LEU A 3 -24.09 -0.90 -9.19
C LEU A 3 -24.64 -0.68 -7.78
N ALA A 4 -23.78 -0.71 -6.76
CA ALA A 4 -24.21 -0.43 -5.38
C ALA A 4 -24.70 1.02 -5.24
N TYR A 5 -24.05 1.98 -5.89
CA TYR A 5 -24.50 3.37 -5.90
C TYR A 5 -25.87 3.53 -6.56
N LEU A 6 -26.08 2.89 -7.73
CA LEU A 6 -27.36 2.91 -8.43
C LEU A 6 -28.47 2.25 -7.60
N HIS A 7 -28.17 1.11 -6.99
CA HIS A 7 -29.13 0.42 -6.13
C HIS A 7 -29.59 1.31 -4.97
N ILE A 8 -28.67 1.96 -4.27
CA ILE A 8 -28.97 2.88 -3.18
C ILE A 8 -29.74 4.11 -3.68
N ALA A 9 -29.41 4.61 -4.88
CA ALA A 9 -30.08 5.77 -5.45
C ALA A 9 -31.55 5.49 -5.86
N LEU A 10 -31.83 4.27 -6.35
CA LEU A 10 -33.16 3.88 -6.85
C LEU A 10 -34.07 3.31 -5.76
N ASN A 11 -33.52 2.51 -4.87
CA ASN A 11 -34.30 1.74 -3.88
C ASN A 11 -34.22 2.31 -2.45
N GLY A 12 -33.53 3.44 -2.28
CA GLY A 12 -33.20 3.98 -0.96
C GLY A 12 -32.03 3.23 -0.31
N ASN A 13 -31.67 3.64 0.89
CA ASN A 13 -30.57 3.06 1.63
C ASN A 13 -30.97 2.65 3.05
N ASN A 14 -30.45 1.54 3.52
CA ASN A 14 -30.45 1.21 4.93
C ASN A 14 -29.33 2.01 5.62
N THR A 15 -29.58 3.26 5.86
CA THR A 15 -28.61 4.16 6.50
C THR A 15 -28.25 3.66 7.89
N GLN A 16 -26.96 3.57 8.17
CA GLN A 16 -26.44 3.03 9.43
C GLN A 16 -26.36 4.13 10.50
N PHE A 17 -27.49 4.58 11.02
CA PHE A 17 -27.57 5.66 12.01
C PHE A 17 -26.96 5.32 13.38
N TYR A 18 -26.76 4.06 13.70
CA TYR A 18 -26.14 3.63 14.96
C TYR A 18 -24.61 3.88 14.96
N VAL A 19 -23.99 4.00 13.79
CA VAL A 19 -22.57 4.34 13.66
C VAL A 19 -22.40 5.83 13.94
N LYS A 20 -21.60 6.17 14.93
CA LYS A 20 -21.35 7.56 15.32
C LYS A 20 -20.11 8.16 14.70
N HIS A 21 -19.13 7.32 14.38
CA HIS A 21 -17.89 7.71 13.72
C HIS A 21 -17.42 6.57 12.83
N LEU A 22 -17.01 6.88 11.62
CA LEU A 22 -16.44 5.94 10.65
C LEU A 22 -14.97 6.29 10.43
N LEU A 23 -14.10 5.32 10.62
CA LEU A 23 -12.69 5.40 10.30
C LEU A 23 -12.45 4.67 8.97
N ILE A 24 -11.80 5.34 8.02
CA ILE A 24 -11.41 4.78 6.72
C ILE A 24 -9.89 4.87 6.64
N ASP A 25 -9.24 3.73 6.48
CA ASP A 25 -7.81 3.65 6.26
C ASP A 25 -7.49 3.36 4.80
N GLU A 26 -6.25 3.58 4.37
CA GLU A 26 -5.77 3.39 2.99
C GLU A 26 -6.67 4.14 1.98
N MET A 27 -6.85 5.42 2.20
CA MET A 27 -7.76 6.28 1.42
C MET A 27 -7.56 6.18 -0.09
N GLN A 28 -6.33 5.93 -0.54
CA GLN A 28 -5.95 5.87 -1.95
C GLN A 28 -6.52 4.67 -2.68
N ASP A 29 -6.96 3.63 -1.96
CA ASP A 29 -7.52 2.41 -2.55
C ASP A 29 -9.00 2.56 -2.93
N TYR A 30 -9.68 3.59 -2.40
CA TYR A 30 -11.08 3.84 -2.66
C TYR A 30 -11.28 4.74 -3.89
N SER A 31 -12.15 4.34 -4.77
CA SER A 31 -12.60 5.17 -5.89
C SER A 31 -13.57 6.28 -5.43
N PRO A 32 -13.71 7.39 -6.18
CA PRO A 32 -14.65 8.46 -5.86
C PRO A 32 -16.10 7.98 -5.69
N ILE A 33 -16.50 6.96 -6.44
CA ILE A 33 -17.86 6.41 -6.33
C ILE A 33 -18.06 5.60 -5.05
N GLN A 34 -17.01 4.93 -4.55
CA GLN A 34 -17.06 4.25 -3.25
C GLN A 34 -17.24 5.26 -2.12
N TYR A 35 -16.57 6.40 -2.17
CA TYR A 35 -16.79 7.47 -1.20
C TYR A 35 -18.22 8.01 -1.22
N LYS A 36 -18.84 8.14 -2.41
CA LYS A 36 -20.26 8.54 -2.50
C LYS A 36 -21.20 7.49 -1.90
N VAL A 37 -20.89 6.21 -2.06
CA VAL A 37 -21.65 5.12 -1.41
C VAL A 37 -21.50 5.20 0.09
N ILE A 38 -20.27 5.33 0.60
CA ILE A 38 -19.98 5.45 2.03
C ILE A 38 -20.69 6.68 2.63
N GLN A 39 -20.68 7.79 1.94
CA GLN A 39 -21.37 9.01 2.40
C GLN A 39 -22.87 8.80 2.56
N LYS A 40 -23.51 8.09 1.62
CA LYS A 40 -24.94 7.77 1.70
C LYS A 40 -25.28 6.77 2.81
N LEU A 41 -24.45 5.75 3.00
CA LEU A 41 -24.68 4.70 4.00
C LEU A 41 -24.39 5.17 5.43
N TYR A 42 -23.38 6.01 5.60
CA TYR A 42 -22.89 6.43 6.91
C TYR A 42 -22.95 7.97 7.03
N PRO A 43 -24.03 8.55 7.52
CA PRO A 43 -24.16 10.01 7.68
C PRO A 43 -23.42 10.55 8.92
N CYS A 44 -22.59 9.75 9.57
CA CYS A 44 -21.81 10.10 10.74
C CYS A 44 -20.54 10.87 10.41
N ARG A 45 -19.83 11.33 11.45
CA ARG A 45 -18.47 11.87 11.33
C ARG A 45 -17.52 10.83 10.76
N LYS A 46 -16.54 11.28 9.99
CA LYS A 46 -15.55 10.40 9.35
C LYS A 46 -14.14 10.91 9.60
N THR A 47 -13.21 9.99 9.82
CA THR A 47 -11.78 10.23 9.74
C THR A 47 -11.24 9.35 8.61
N ILE A 48 -10.56 9.97 7.66
CA ILE A 48 -10.04 9.31 6.46
C ILE A 48 -8.52 9.44 6.51
N LEU A 49 -7.84 8.31 6.53
CA LEU A 49 -6.39 8.19 6.64
C LEU A 49 -5.83 7.56 5.37
N GLY A 50 -4.62 7.89 5.02
CA GLY A 50 -3.89 7.25 3.93
C GLY A 50 -2.79 8.11 3.35
N ASP A 51 -2.15 7.59 2.31
CA ASP A 51 -1.05 8.24 1.61
C ASP A 51 -1.33 8.28 0.11
N ALA A 52 -1.59 9.48 -0.41
CA ALA A 52 -1.85 9.69 -1.83
C ALA A 52 -0.68 9.27 -2.74
N SER A 53 0.55 9.23 -2.20
CA SER A 53 1.74 8.83 -2.93
C SER A 53 1.87 7.30 -3.09
N GLN A 54 1.09 6.51 -2.35
CA GLN A 54 1.13 5.05 -2.38
C GLN A 54 0.02 4.42 -3.24
N SER A 55 -0.70 5.22 -4.02
CA SER A 55 -1.77 4.70 -4.88
C SER A 55 -1.21 3.81 -5.99
N VAL A 56 -1.60 2.54 -5.98
CA VAL A 56 -1.31 1.57 -7.05
C VAL A 56 -2.55 1.26 -7.89
N ASN A 57 -3.72 1.73 -7.44
CA ASN A 57 -5.00 1.53 -8.12
C ASN A 57 -5.26 2.69 -9.09
N PRO A 58 -5.29 2.44 -10.43
CA PRO A 58 -5.56 3.51 -11.41
C PRO A 58 -6.95 4.15 -11.28
N TYR A 59 -7.87 3.50 -10.57
CA TYR A 59 -9.22 4.01 -10.28
C TYR A 59 -9.38 4.58 -8.87
N GLY A 60 -8.32 4.55 -8.08
CA GLY A 60 -8.30 5.09 -6.72
C GLY A 60 -8.34 6.62 -6.68
N SER A 61 -8.59 7.15 -5.51
CA SER A 61 -8.55 8.60 -5.26
C SER A 61 -7.09 9.01 -4.99
N SER A 62 -6.38 9.38 -6.04
CA SER A 62 -4.93 9.66 -5.99
C SER A 62 -4.56 10.97 -5.26
N THR A 63 -5.54 11.79 -4.85
CA THR A 63 -5.26 13.05 -4.16
C THR A 63 -6.27 13.34 -3.05
N ALA A 64 -5.80 14.00 -1.99
CA ALA A 64 -6.68 14.50 -0.92
C ALA A 64 -7.78 15.43 -1.44
N ASP A 65 -7.49 16.21 -2.48
CA ASP A 65 -8.45 17.12 -3.12
C ASP A 65 -9.64 16.38 -3.76
N MET A 66 -9.41 15.19 -4.33
CA MET A 66 -10.49 14.38 -4.88
C MET A 66 -11.42 13.87 -3.79
N ILE A 67 -10.86 13.52 -2.64
CA ILE A 67 -11.64 13.08 -1.47
C ILE A 67 -12.39 14.28 -0.87
N GLN A 68 -11.75 15.43 -0.78
CA GLN A 68 -12.38 16.66 -0.28
C GLN A 68 -13.58 17.09 -1.14
N LYS A 69 -13.55 16.85 -2.45
CA LYS A 69 -14.72 17.09 -3.33
C LYS A 69 -15.89 16.17 -2.99
N ALA A 70 -15.65 15.00 -2.44
CA ALA A 70 -16.71 14.11 -1.96
C ALA A 70 -17.22 14.54 -0.56
N PHE A 71 -16.34 15.11 0.27
CA PHE A 71 -16.63 15.52 1.65
C PHE A 71 -16.34 17.01 1.85
N THR A 72 -17.27 17.87 1.40
CA THR A 72 -17.10 19.33 1.29
C THR A 72 -16.84 20.08 2.62
N THR A 73 -17.09 19.44 3.76
CA THR A 73 -16.91 20.05 5.10
C THR A 73 -15.69 19.49 5.84
N GLY A 74 -14.84 18.70 5.18
CA GLY A 74 -13.68 18.07 5.81
C GLY A 74 -12.49 19.02 5.92
N GLU A 75 -11.72 18.87 6.99
CA GLU A 75 -10.40 19.49 7.16
C GLU A 75 -9.32 18.49 6.73
N ILE A 76 -8.29 18.98 6.04
CA ILE A 76 -7.14 18.17 5.63
C ILE A 76 -5.98 18.44 6.57
N MET A 77 -5.46 17.39 7.21
CA MET A 77 -4.24 17.45 7.99
C MET A 77 -3.16 16.65 7.26
N LYS A 78 -2.02 17.28 6.97
CA LYS A 78 -0.88 16.64 6.32
C LYS A 78 0.18 16.28 7.33
N HIS A 79 0.65 15.02 7.27
CA HIS A 79 1.81 14.55 8.01
C HIS A 79 2.97 14.38 7.04
N CYS A 80 3.98 15.26 7.16
CA CYS A 80 5.09 15.33 6.22
C CYS A 80 6.31 14.48 6.64
N LYS A 81 6.28 13.78 7.79
CA LYS A 81 7.42 12.97 8.27
C LYS A 81 7.17 11.49 8.11
N SER A 82 8.12 10.79 7.47
CA SER A 82 8.10 9.34 7.33
C SER A 82 8.81 8.69 8.53
N TYR A 83 8.04 8.11 9.45
CA TYR A 83 8.59 7.41 10.63
C TYR A 83 8.85 5.92 10.40
N ARG A 84 8.27 5.32 9.37
CA ARG A 84 8.37 3.88 9.08
C ARG A 84 9.70 3.51 8.45
N SER A 85 10.16 4.30 7.48
CA SER A 85 11.34 4.01 6.67
C SER A 85 12.59 4.74 7.17
N THR A 86 13.77 4.22 6.82
CA THR A 86 15.04 4.90 7.05
C THR A 86 15.23 6.07 6.09
N PHE A 87 16.20 6.94 6.41
CA PHE A 87 16.55 8.05 5.55
C PHE A 87 16.92 7.60 4.13
N GLU A 88 17.68 6.51 4.00
CA GLU A 88 18.14 5.97 2.73
C GLU A 88 16.97 5.43 1.89
N ILE A 89 16.03 4.70 2.51
CA ILE A 89 14.84 4.17 1.84
C ILE A 89 13.94 5.33 1.37
N THR A 90 13.67 6.30 2.23
CA THR A 90 12.82 7.44 1.88
C THR A 90 13.47 8.28 0.76
N SER A 91 14.76 8.56 0.86
CA SER A 91 15.51 9.31 -0.16
C SER A 91 15.58 8.56 -1.50
N PHE A 92 15.66 7.24 -1.48
CA PHE A 92 15.61 6.42 -2.67
C PHE A 92 14.22 6.45 -3.32
N ALA A 93 13.16 6.31 -2.53
CA ALA A 93 11.78 6.37 -3.01
C ALA A 93 11.46 7.73 -3.66
N GLN A 94 11.94 8.82 -3.08
CA GLN A 94 11.78 10.17 -3.64
C GLN A 94 12.49 10.38 -4.99
N LYS A 95 13.51 9.60 -5.33
CA LYS A 95 14.11 9.61 -6.67
C LYS A 95 13.20 8.96 -7.72
N ILE A 96 12.38 8.00 -7.31
CA ILE A 96 11.41 7.32 -8.19
C ILE A 96 10.16 8.18 -8.34
N GLN A 97 9.60 8.62 -7.21
CA GLN A 97 8.41 9.48 -7.15
C GLN A 97 8.69 10.69 -6.26
N PRO A 98 9.03 11.84 -6.85
CA PRO A 98 9.33 13.05 -6.09
C PRO A 98 8.14 13.49 -5.22
N ASN A 99 8.40 13.70 -3.94
CA ASN A 99 7.45 14.28 -3.00
C ASN A 99 8.19 15.29 -2.12
N ASN A 100 8.09 16.57 -2.48
CA ASN A 100 8.79 17.65 -1.80
C ASN A 100 8.24 17.97 -0.41
N GLU A 101 7.05 17.47 -0.07
CA GLU A 101 6.43 17.64 1.25
C GLU A 101 6.90 16.58 2.24
N LEU A 102 7.45 15.44 1.77
CA LEU A 102 7.86 14.34 2.63
C LEU A 102 9.28 14.54 3.16
N GLU A 103 9.41 14.65 4.47
CA GLU A 103 10.68 14.76 5.16
C GLU A 103 11.12 13.39 5.71
N PRO A 104 12.29 12.87 5.32
CA PRO A 104 12.84 11.68 5.94
C PRO A 104 13.30 11.98 7.37
N ILE A 105 13.11 11.04 8.28
CA ILE A 105 13.69 11.14 9.63
C ILE A 105 15.17 10.72 9.60
N MET A 106 15.95 11.21 10.59
CA MET A 106 17.39 10.91 10.73
C MET A 106 17.63 9.53 11.36
N ARG A 107 16.88 8.51 10.90
CA ARG A 107 17.12 7.11 11.23
C ARG A 107 17.80 6.45 10.04
N HIS A 108 19.05 6.08 10.19
CA HIS A 108 19.88 5.51 9.14
C HIS A 108 19.79 3.98 9.08
N GLY A 109 19.96 3.42 7.89
CA GLY A 109 19.98 2.00 7.61
C GLY A 109 20.74 1.69 6.32
N GLU A 110 20.58 0.48 5.81
CA GLU A 110 21.22 0.09 4.56
C GLU A 110 20.62 0.84 3.36
N HIS A 111 21.47 1.12 2.37
CA HIS A 111 21.05 1.72 1.12
C HIS A 111 20.25 0.71 0.28
N PRO A 112 19.08 1.09 -0.27
CA PRO A 112 18.40 0.29 -1.27
C PRO A 112 19.30 0.03 -2.48
N ARG A 113 19.24 -1.19 -3.02
CA ARG A 113 20.03 -1.61 -4.17
C ARG A 113 19.13 -2.06 -5.31
N ILE A 114 19.46 -1.71 -6.54
CA ILE A 114 18.86 -2.23 -7.74
C ILE A 114 19.82 -3.25 -8.32
N LEU A 115 19.37 -4.50 -8.45
CA LEU A 115 20.12 -5.57 -9.07
C LEU A 115 19.51 -5.89 -10.42
N GLN A 116 20.35 -6.05 -11.44
CA GLN A 116 19.93 -6.47 -12.77
C GLN A 116 20.61 -7.79 -13.10
N PHE A 117 19.82 -8.74 -13.58
CA PHE A 117 20.27 -10.07 -13.92
C PHE A 117 20.15 -10.29 -15.44
N ARG A 118 21.03 -11.11 -16.00
CA ARG A 118 21.02 -11.45 -17.43
C ARG A 118 19.97 -12.51 -17.75
N ASN A 119 19.68 -13.36 -16.77
CA ASN A 119 18.74 -14.45 -16.88
C ASN A 119 18.12 -14.80 -15.53
N THR A 120 17.10 -15.64 -15.54
CA THR A 120 16.37 -16.06 -14.35
C THR A 120 17.24 -16.92 -13.39
N GLU A 121 18.23 -17.63 -13.90
CA GLU A 121 19.10 -18.48 -13.07
C GLU A 121 19.99 -17.63 -12.17
N GLU A 122 20.59 -16.55 -12.71
CA GLU A 122 21.35 -15.57 -11.92
C GLU A 122 20.46 -14.88 -10.86
N GLU A 123 19.23 -14.56 -11.21
CA GLU A 123 18.25 -13.98 -10.28
C GLU A 123 17.97 -14.94 -9.11
N ILE A 124 17.65 -16.20 -9.41
CA ILE A 124 17.35 -17.22 -8.39
C ILE A 124 18.56 -17.45 -7.48
N GLN A 125 19.76 -17.58 -8.05
CA GLN A 125 20.98 -17.76 -7.26
C GLN A 125 21.21 -16.56 -6.32
N SER A 126 21.06 -15.35 -6.83
CA SER A 126 21.21 -14.14 -6.01
C SER A 126 20.19 -14.08 -4.87
N LEU A 127 18.94 -14.47 -5.13
CA LEU A 127 17.90 -14.56 -4.09
C LEU A 127 18.21 -15.64 -3.06
N ALA A 128 18.74 -16.79 -3.49
CA ALA A 128 19.17 -17.86 -2.58
C ALA A 128 20.32 -17.40 -1.66
N ASP A 129 21.26 -16.63 -2.21
CA ASP A 129 22.36 -16.05 -1.43
C ASP A 129 21.84 -15.01 -0.41
N LEU A 130 20.84 -14.18 -0.80
CA LEU A 130 20.16 -13.24 0.11
C LEU A 130 19.43 -13.97 1.24
N VAL A 131 18.71 -15.06 0.92
CA VAL A 131 18.03 -15.91 1.92
C VAL A 131 19.04 -16.52 2.88
N SER A 132 20.18 -16.99 2.38
CA SER A 132 21.26 -17.55 3.20
C SER A 132 21.87 -16.49 4.12
N SER A 133 22.11 -15.29 3.59
CA SER A 133 22.61 -14.15 4.37
C SER A 133 21.61 -13.71 5.44
N PHE A 134 20.31 -13.74 5.12
CA PHE A 134 19.25 -13.43 6.08
C PHE A 134 19.27 -14.41 7.27
N LYS A 135 19.45 -15.72 7.05
CA LYS A 135 19.51 -16.73 8.12
C LYS A 135 20.63 -16.47 9.14
N SER A 136 21.71 -15.83 8.72
CA SER A 136 22.84 -15.45 9.60
C SER A 136 22.73 -14.01 10.14
N SER A 137 21.70 -13.28 9.78
CA SER A 137 21.49 -11.89 10.19
C SER A 137 20.69 -11.80 11.51
N HIS A 138 20.53 -10.58 12.01
CA HIS A 138 19.70 -10.26 13.17
C HIS A 138 18.22 -10.01 12.81
N TYR A 139 17.85 -10.06 11.53
CA TYR A 139 16.48 -9.85 11.08
C TYR A 139 15.60 -11.06 11.39
N THR A 140 14.35 -10.81 11.75
CA THR A 140 13.38 -11.84 12.13
C THR A 140 12.47 -12.29 10.99
N SER A 141 12.38 -11.48 9.93
CA SER A 141 11.54 -11.78 8.77
C SER A 141 12.13 -11.23 7.49
N LEU A 142 11.93 -11.94 6.39
CA LEU A 142 12.30 -11.55 5.03
C LEU A 142 11.06 -11.66 4.14
N GLY A 143 10.70 -10.57 3.47
CA GLY A 143 9.61 -10.54 2.50
C GLY A 143 10.14 -10.45 1.07
N ILE A 144 9.61 -11.29 0.18
CA ILE A 144 9.85 -11.22 -1.26
C ILE A 144 8.53 -10.84 -1.93
N ILE A 145 8.49 -9.68 -2.59
CA ILE A 145 7.29 -9.14 -3.23
C ILE A 145 7.41 -9.32 -4.73
N CYS A 146 6.44 -10.03 -5.33
CA CYS A 146 6.34 -10.22 -6.77
C CYS A 146 5.20 -9.37 -7.35
N LYS A 147 5.27 -9.06 -8.64
CA LYS A 147 4.25 -8.28 -9.33
C LYS A 147 2.92 -9.03 -9.45
N THR A 148 2.97 -10.35 -9.58
CA THR A 148 1.80 -11.22 -9.75
C THR A 148 1.88 -12.45 -8.86
N GLU A 149 0.72 -13.02 -8.54
CA GLU A 149 0.62 -14.28 -7.77
C GLU A 149 1.31 -15.44 -8.48
N SER A 150 1.22 -15.52 -9.81
CA SER A 150 1.90 -16.56 -10.60
C SER A 150 3.41 -16.48 -10.48
N GLN A 151 3.98 -15.27 -10.52
CA GLN A 151 5.41 -15.06 -10.28
C GLN A 151 5.82 -15.47 -8.85
N ALA A 152 5.01 -15.13 -7.86
CA ALA A 152 5.29 -15.52 -6.47
C ALA A 152 5.31 -17.06 -6.30
N LYS A 153 4.34 -17.76 -6.90
CA LYS A 153 4.29 -19.23 -6.88
C LYS A 153 5.48 -19.87 -7.58
N GLU A 154 5.81 -19.37 -8.78
CA GLU A 154 6.95 -19.87 -9.55
C GLU A 154 8.28 -19.65 -8.79
N LEU A 155 8.47 -18.45 -8.23
CA LEU A 155 9.66 -18.12 -7.46
C LEU A 155 9.77 -18.96 -6.19
N ALA A 156 8.67 -19.16 -5.48
CA ALA A 156 8.65 -20.01 -4.29
C ALA A 156 9.09 -21.45 -4.61
N GLN A 157 8.60 -22.03 -5.73
CA GLN A 157 9.01 -23.37 -6.18
C GLN A 157 10.51 -23.41 -6.51
N LYS A 158 11.04 -22.40 -7.19
CA LYS A 158 12.47 -22.32 -7.55
C LYS A 158 13.38 -22.12 -6.35
N LEU A 159 12.91 -21.51 -5.29
CA LEU A 159 13.66 -21.31 -4.05
C LEU A 159 13.56 -22.47 -3.05
N GLN A 160 12.63 -23.41 -3.22
CA GLN A 160 12.48 -24.59 -2.34
C GLN A 160 13.79 -25.35 -2.10
N PRO A 161 14.69 -25.58 -3.10
CA PRO A 161 15.95 -26.26 -2.86
C PRO A 161 16.91 -25.55 -1.89
N TYR A 162 16.72 -24.25 -1.70
CA TYR A 162 17.60 -23.38 -0.90
C TYR A 162 17.06 -23.08 0.50
N THR A 163 15.75 -23.29 0.73
CA THR A 163 15.14 -23.02 2.03
C THR A 163 13.79 -23.71 2.21
N ASP A 164 13.59 -24.29 3.39
CA ASP A 164 12.35 -25.00 3.78
C ASP A 164 11.30 -24.04 4.42
N CYS A 165 11.65 -22.77 4.62
CA CYS A 165 10.84 -21.83 5.38
C CYS A 165 10.16 -20.78 4.49
N ILE A 166 9.63 -21.16 3.31
CA ILE A 166 8.88 -20.26 2.44
C ILE A 166 7.39 -20.45 2.71
N SER A 167 6.69 -19.34 3.02
CA SER A 167 5.24 -19.31 3.04
C SER A 167 4.72 -18.31 2.00
N LEU A 168 3.77 -18.74 1.18
CA LEU A 168 3.04 -17.86 0.28
C LEU A 168 1.93 -17.18 1.08
N LEU A 169 1.93 -15.85 1.06
CA LEU A 169 0.82 -15.07 1.56
C LEU A 169 -0.18 -14.89 0.40
N SER A 170 -1.35 -15.48 0.52
CA SER A 170 -2.49 -15.23 -0.37
C SER A 170 -3.41 -14.21 0.29
N ASN A 171 -3.90 -13.27 -0.49
CA ASN A 171 -4.99 -12.37 -0.08
C ASN A 171 -6.29 -13.14 0.04
#